data_94d7b6aa73bba9c14bede6368d98f4ee
#
_entry.id   94d7b6aa73bba9c14bede6368d98f4ee
#
_cell.length_a   1.000
_cell.length_b   1.000
_cell.length_c   1.000
_cell.angle_alpha   90.00
_cell.angle_beta   90.00
_cell.angle_gamma   90.00
#
_symmetry.space_group_name_H-M   'P 1'
#
loop_
_entity.id
_entity.type
_entity.pdbx_description
1 polymer ?
#
loop_
_entity_poly.entity_id
_entity_poly.type
_entity_poly.pdbx_seq_one_letter_code
_entity_poly.pdbx_strand_id
1 'polypeptide(L)'
;MGRLSILIFHRVLPATDPLLPDVPDAVEFERLLHWIKSWFNVVPLVDAITQLREGRLPERAVAITFDDGYSDNYDVALPLLVQNGMSATFFIATGYLDGGLMWNDAIIEGVRRCRGPRLELCELGFGVHDVTTIAARRLTASTLISQVKYLAPEERSSTARSIANMAEVPMPHNLMMSSLNLRSMRKMGMAIGAHTVWHPILAKLDTHEAREEISASKRMLEGILQEPVKLFAYPNGKPGDDYLPVHTRMVRELAFDAAVSTSPGVADAGTDVMQLPRFTPWDRTRPRFGLRLAANLRNVVHH
;
A
#
# COMPACT_ATOMS: atom_id res chain seq x y z
N MET A 1 -25.69 14.62 -2.97
CA MET A 1 -24.37 14.69 -3.60
C MET A 1 -23.73 13.30 -3.48
N GLY A 2 -23.11 12.79 -4.55
CA GLY A 2 -22.43 11.51 -4.56
C GLY A 2 -21.24 11.50 -3.60
N ARG A 3 -21.02 10.34 -2.93
CA ARG A 3 -19.86 10.11 -2.05
C ARG A 3 -19.06 8.95 -2.60
N LEU A 4 -17.74 9.08 -2.61
CA LEU A 4 -16.81 8.04 -3.02
C LEU A 4 -16.11 7.45 -1.81
N SER A 5 -16.28 6.15 -1.59
CA SER A 5 -15.41 5.37 -0.70
C SER A 5 -14.23 4.84 -1.49
N ILE A 6 -13.02 4.93 -0.95
CA ILE A 6 -11.82 4.34 -1.54
C ILE A 6 -11.26 3.35 -0.53
N LEU A 7 -11.18 2.08 -0.91
CA LEU A 7 -10.65 1.03 -0.06
C LEU A 7 -9.15 0.87 -0.29
N ILE A 8 -8.38 0.74 0.79
CA ILE A 8 -6.95 0.50 0.74
C ILE A 8 -6.61 -0.92 1.19
N PHE A 9 -5.88 -1.64 0.36
CA PHE A 9 -5.22 -2.90 0.64
C PHE A 9 -3.71 -2.75 0.38
N HIS A 10 -2.91 -3.71 0.85
CA HIS A 10 -1.49 -3.82 0.50
C HIS A 10 -1.20 -5.21 -0.06
N ARG A 11 -1.59 -6.25 0.66
CA ARG A 11 -1.31 -7.64 0.29
C ARG A 11 -2.58 -8.49 0.31
N VAL A 12 -2.55 -9.57 -0.49
CA VAL A 12 -3.50 -10.70 -0.41
C VAL A 12 -2.69 -11.98 -0.51
N LEU A 13 -2.54 -12.69 0.59
CA LEU A 13 -1.71 -13.89 0.63
C LEU A 13 -2.41 -15.09 -0.02
N PRO A 14 -1.67 -16.03 -0.62
CA PRO A 14 -2.28 -17.24 -1.18
C PRO A 14 -2.94 -18.14 -0.11
N ALA A 15 -2.44 -18.09 1.12
CA ALA A 15 -2.97 -18.78 2.30
C ALA A 15 -2.63 -17.99 3.56
N THR A 16 -3.32 -18.29 4.65
CA THR A 16 -3.09 -17.64 5.96
C THR A 16 -1.62 -17.77 6.39
N ASP A 17 -1.00 -16.66 6.73
CA ASP A 17 0.37 -16.61 7.27
C ASP A 17 0.34 -16.34 8.78
N PRO A 18 0.84 -17.27 9.62
CA PRO A 18 0.87 -17.06 11.06
C PRO A 18 1.71 -15.86 11.52
N LEU A 19 2.67 -15.37 10.74
CA LEU A 19 3.44 -14.15 11.07
C LEU A 19 2.71 -12.87 10.68
N LEU A 20 1.78 -12.93 9.74
CA LEU A 20 1.03 -11.80 9.20
C LEU A 20 -0.49 -12.00 9.39
N PRO A 21 -0.97 -12.16 10.63
CA PRO A 21 -2.36 -12.57 10.90
C PRO A 21 -3.41 -11.55 10.46
N ASP A 22 -3.02 -10.30 10.26
CA ASP A 22 -3.92 -9.20 9.87
C ASP A 22 -3.96 -8.97 8.35
N VAL A 23 -3.12 -9.69 7.58
CA VAL A 23 -3.13 -9.66 6.13
C VAL A 23 -4.15 -10.69 5.63
N PRO A 24 -5.12 -10.30 4.79
CA PRO A 24 -6.11 -11.23 4.26
C PRO A 24 -5.44 -12.26 3.32
N ASP A 25 -5.91 -13.50 3.39
CA ASP A 25 -5.62 -14.50 2.38
C ASP A 25 -6.64 -14.45 1.23
N ALA A 26 -6.42 -15.30 0.22
CA ALA A 26 -7.28 -15.38 -0.96
C ALA A 26 -8.76 -15.60 -0.62
N VAL A 27 -9.06 -16.47 0.36
CA VAL A 27 -10.43 -16.80 0.79
C VAL A 27 -11.08 -15.60 1.50
N GLU A 28 -10.35 -14.95 2.38
CA GLU A 28 -10.83 -13.76 3.08
C GLU A 28 -11.05 -12.60 2.11
N PHE A 29 -10.14 -12.40 1.15
CA PHE A 29 -10.26 -11.34 0.16
C PHE A 29 -11.43 -11.58 -0.79
N GLU A 30 -11.62 -12.79 -1.31
CA GLU A 30 -12.77 -13.14 -2.15
C GLU A 30 -14.09 -12.88 -1.41
N ARG A 31 -14.17 -13.25 -0.13
CA ARG A 31 -15.33 -12.98 0.71
C ARG A 31 -15.58 -11.46 0.86
N LEU A 32 -14.53 -10.65 1.04
CA LEU A 32 -14.65 -9.19 1.08
C LEU A 32 -15.16 -8.64 -0.25
N LEU A 33 -14.66 -9.12 -1.39
CA LEU A 33 -15.14 -8.71 -2.71
C LEU A 33 -16.64 -9.01 -2.89
N HIS A 34 -17.13 -10.16 -2.43
CA HIS A 34 -18.56 -10.49 -2.46
C HIS A 34 -19.40 -9.54 -1.59
N TRP A 35 -18.91 -9.13 -0.40
CA TRP A 35 -19.62 -8.15 0.42
C TRP A 35 -19.62 -6.78 -0.23
N ILE A 36 -18.51 -6.33 -0.78
CA ILE A 36 -18.40 -5.07 -1.51
C ILE A 36 -19.40 -5.07 -2.67
N LYS A 37 -19.39 -6.11 -3.51
CA LYS A 37 -20.29 -6.24 -4.67
C LYS A 37 -21.77 -6.20 -4.30
N SER A 38 -22.13 -6.75 -3.12
CA SER A 38 -23.53 -6.78 -2.67
C SER A 38 -24.04 -5.42 -2.18
N TRP A 39 -23.16 -4.48 -1.84
CA TRP A 39 -23.55 -3.20 -1.23
C TRP A 39 -23.18 -1.99 -2.05
N PHE A 40 -22.20 -2.09 -2.95
CA PHE A 40 -21.57 -0.96 -3.63
C PHE A 40 -21.49 -1.17 -5.14
N ASN A 41 -21.40 -0.05 -5.85
CA ASN A 41 -21.02 0.00 -7.24
C ASN A 41 -19.49 0.20 -7.30
N VAL A 42 -18.76 -0.84 -7.67
CA VAL A 42 -17.30 -0.76 -7.83
C VAL A 42 -17.00 -0.01 -9.12
N VAL A 43 -16.23 1.06 -9.01
CA VAL A 43 -15.86 1.93 -10.14
C VAL A 43 -14.34 2.11 -10.20
N PRO A 44 -13.75 2.22 -11.39
CA PRO A 44 -12.33 2.59 -11.52
C PRO A 44 -12.08 3.94 -10.86
N LEU A 45 -10.99 4.08 -10.09
CA LEU A 45 -10.72 5.33 -9.35
C LEU A 45 -10.59 6.55 -10.27
N VAL A 46 -9.97 6.39 -11.45
CA VAL A 46 -9.83 7.48 -12.44
C VAL A 46 -11.20 8.00 -12.87
N ASP A 47 -12.12 7.09 -13.19
CA ASP A 47 -13.48 7.44 -13.63
C ASP A 47 -14.29 8.04 -12.48
N ALA A 48 -14.13 7.45 -11.27
CA ALA A 48 -14.79 7.93 -10.07
C ALA A 48 -14.43 9.40 -9.74
N ILE A 49 -13.17 9.78 -9.88
CA ILE A 49 -12.69 11.15 -9.66
C ILE A 49 -13.34 12.13 -10.66
N THR A 50 -13.39 11.76 -11.93
CA THR A 50 -14.04 12.55 -12.97
C THR A 50 -15.54 12.71 -12.71
N GLN A 51 -16.22 11.58 -12.45
CA GLN A 51 -17.65 11.56 -12.16
C GLN A 51 -18.03 12.31 -10.87
N LEU A 52 -17.14 12.28 -9.86
CA LEU A 52 -17.33 13.01 -8.61
C LEU A 52 -17.32 14.52 -8.85
N ARG A 53 -16.35 15.02 -9.63
CA ARG A 53 -16.25 16.44 -10.02
C ARG A 53 -17.44 16.91 -10.85
N GLU A 54 -17.97 16.04 -11.69
CA GLU A 54 -19.11 16.33 -12.58
C GLU A 54 -20.49 16.08 -11.93
N GLY A 55 -20.51 15.63 -10.67
CA GLY A 55 -21.76 15.31 -9.96
C GLY A 55 -22.51 14.09 -10.52
N ARG A 56 -21.84 13.21 -11.27
CA ARG A 56 -22.40 12.05 -11.96
C ARG A 56 -22.01 10.71 -11.32
N LEU A 57 -21.37 10.74 -10.15
CA LEU A 57 -20.93 9.55 -9.45
C LEU A 57 -22.14 8.66 -9.10
N PRO A 58 -22.11 7.35 -9.38
CA PRO A 58 -23.21 6.46 -9.02
C PRO A 58 -23.40 6.40 -7.50
N GLU A 59 -24.60 6.09 -7.05
CA GLU A 59 -24.88 5.86 -5.64
C GLU A 59 -23.99 4.73 -5.11
N ARG A 60 -23.56 4.86 -3.86
CA ARG A 60 -22.72 3.84 -3.20
C ARG A 60 -21.49 3.47 -4.04
N ALA A 61 -20.83 4.47 -4.64
CA ALA A 61 -19.61 4.27 -5.38
C ALA A 61 -18.46 3.85 -4.46
N VAL A 62 -17.71 2.85 -4.87
CA VAL A 62 -16.49 2.41 -4.19
C VAL A 62 -15.37 2.15 -5.20
N ALA A 63 -14.15 2.58 -4.90
CA ALA A 63 -12.94 2.23 -5.63
C ALA A 63 -12.05 1.34 -4.76
N ILE A 64 -11.36 0.38 -5.38
CA ILE A 64 -10.43 -0.53 -4.73
C ILE A 64 -9.01 -0.09 -5.05
N THR A 65 -8.15 0.03 -4.04
CA THR A 65 -6.74 0.38 -4.22
C THR A 65 -5.82 -0.56 -3.46
N PHE A 66 -4.62 -0.76 -4.02
CA PHE A 66 -3.52 -1.50 -3.40
C PHE A 66 -2.28 -0.62 -3.39
N ASP A 67 -1.49 -0.69 -2.33
CA ASP A 67 -0.23 0.03 -2.21
C ASP A 67 0.96 -0.93 -2.27
N ASP A 68 2.18 -0.37 -2.42
CA ASP A 68 3.51 -0.96 -2.38
C ASP A 68 3.93 -1.73 -3.65
N GLY A 69 3.07 -2.53 -4.24
CA GLY A 69 3.41 -3.32 -5.44
C GLY A 69 3.92 -4.72 -5.14
N TYR A 70 3.35 -5.40 -4.14
CA TYR A 70 3.68 -6.80 -3.83
C TYR A 70 3.26 -7.77 -4.95
N SER A 71 4.02 -8.86 -5.14
CA SER A 71 3.74 -9.87 -6.17
C SER A 71 2.40 -10.57 -5.98
N ASP A 72 1.94 -10.74 -4.73
CA ASP A 72 0.63 -11.32 -4.44
C ASP A 72 -0.55 -10.47 -4.94
N ASN A 73 -0.32 -9.19 -5.25
CA ASN A 73 -1.31 -8.37 -5.94
C ASN A 73 -1.56 -8.88 -7.37
N TYR A 74 -0.52 -9.35 -8.06
CA TYR A 74 -0.62 -9.94 -9.38
C TYR A 74 -1.04 -11.42 -9.33
N ASP A 75 -0.42 -12.20 -8.44
CA ASP A 75 -0.58 -13.66 -8.40
C ASP A 75 -1.89 -14.09 -7.75
N VAL A 76 -2.44 -13.30 -6.81
CA VAL A 76 -3.61 -13.67 -6.00
C VAL A 76 -4.76 -12.66 -6.16
N ALA A 77 -4.52 -11.37 -5.90
CA ALA A 77 -5.60 -10.38 -5.90
C ALA A 77 -6.17 -10.14 -7.32
N LEU A 78 -5.32 -10.02 -8.33
CA LEU A 78 -5.74 -9.76 -9.71
C LEU A 78 -6.70 -10.84 -10.27
N PRO A 79 -6.41 -12.16 -10.18
CA PRO A 79 -7.35 -13.18 -10.65
C PRO A 79 -8.73 -13.07 -9.97
N LEU A 80 -8.77 -12.82 -8.67
CA LEU A 80 -10.01 -12.68 -7.92
C LEU A 80 -10.79 -11.42 -8.32
N LEU A 81 -10.11 -10.30 -8.56
CA LEU A 81 -10.73 -9.08 -9.07
C LEU A 81 -11.34 -9.30 -10.46
N VAL A 82 -10.60 -9.91 -11.39
CA VAL A 82 -11.06 -10.21 -12.76
C VAL A 82 -12.25 -11.16 -12.73
N GLN A 83 -12.20 -12.24 -11.94
CA GLN A 83 -13.29 -13.20 -11.78
C GLN A 83 -14.58 -12.54 -11.27
N ASN A 84 -14.46 -11.52 -10.42
CA ASN A 84 -15.60 -10.77 -9.89
C ASN A 84 -16.06 -9.61 -10.80
N GLY A 85 -15.35 -9.35 -11.91
CA GLY A 85 -15.63 -8.24 -12.83
C GLY A 85 -15.32 -6.87 -12.21
N MET A 86 -14.30 -6.79 -11.35
CA MET A 86 -13.90 -5.59 -10.65
C MET A 86 -12.57 -5.08 -11.16
N SER A 87 -12.41 -3.75 -11.19
CA SER A 87 -11.14 -3.07 -11.40
C SER A 87 -10.56 -2.56 -10.09
N ALA A 88 -9.24 -2.37 -10.06
CA ALA A 88 -8.53 -1.76 -8.96
C ALA A 88 -7.41 -0.85 -9.47
N THR A 89 -6.89 0.02 -8.58
CA THR A 89 -5.70 0.83 -8.80
C THR A 89 -4.57 0.32 -7.92
N PHE A 90 -3.40 0.09 -8.51
CA PHE A 90 -2.21 -0.37 -7.81
C PHE A 90 -1.17 0.74 -7.77
N PHE A 91 -0.82 1.21 -6.58
CA PHE A 91 0.20 2.23 -6.34
C PHE A 91 1.53 1.58 -6.05
N ILE A 92 2.53 1.87 -6.86
CA ILE A 92 3.77 1.10 -6.94
C ILE A 92 4.95 1.89 -6.37
N ALA A 93 5.62 1.32 -5.36
CA ALA A 93 6.92 1.75 -4.88
C ALA A 93 8.00 1.20 -5.82
N THR A 94 8.40 2.03 -6.80
CA THR A 94 9.09 1.56 -8.01
C THR A 94 10.50 1.03 -7.79
N GLY A 95 11.19 1.46 -6.74
CA GLY A 95 12.55 1.01 -6.41
C GLY A 95 12.63 -0.46 -5.96
N TYR A 96 11.47 -1.07 -5.67
CA TYR A 96 11.41 -2.47 -5.25
C TYR A 96 10.98 -3.43 -6.36
N LEU A 97 10.63 -2.95 -7.54
CA LEU A 97 10.30 -3.81 -8.68
C LEU A 97 11.47 -4.72 -9.08
N ASP A 98 11.12 -5.80 -9.79
CA ASP A 98 12.09 -6.70 -10.43
C ASP A 98 13.09 -7.37 -9.44
N GLY A 99 12.61 -7.76 -8.25
CA GLY A 99 13.40 -8.53 -7.29
C GLY A 99 13.85 -7.73 -6.05
N GLY A 100 13.33 -6.52 -5.87
CA GLY A 100 13.56 -5.72 -4.67
C GLY A 100 12.92 -6.32 -3.41
N LEU A 101 13.26 -5.75 -2.26
CA LEU A 101 12.74 -6.14 -0.96
C LEU A 101 12.55 -4.89 -0.11
N MET A 102 11.35 -4.65 0.39
CA MET A 102 11.11 -3.52 1.29
C MET A 102 11.83 -3.75 2.63
N TRP A 103 12.22 -2.66 3.28
CA TRP A 103 12.99 -2.73 4.52
C TRP A 103 12.27 -3.47 5.66
N ASN A 104 10.97 -3.31 5.78
CA ASN A 104 10.13 -4.04 6.75
C ASN A 104 10.08 -5.53 6.43
N ASP A 105 9.99 -5.90 5.15
CA ASP A 105 9.99 -7.30 4.74
C ASP A 105 11.35 -7.95 4.96
N ALA A 106 12.45 -7.21 4.79
CA ALA A 106 13.78 -7.72 5.13
C ALA A 106 13.85 -8.15 6.61
N ILE A 107 13.28 -7.35 7.52
CA ILE A 107 13.20 -7.69 8.95
C ILE A 107 12.28 -8.90 9.16
N ILE A 108 11.07 -8.89 8.58
CA ILE A 108 10.08 -9.98 8.74
C ILE A 108 10.66 -11.30 8.23
N GLU A 109 11.27 -11.30 7.05
CA GLU A 109 11.85 -12.51 6.44
C GLU A 109 13.11 -12.97 7.18
N GLY A 110 13.93 -12.05 7.69
CA GLY A 110 15.04 -12.39 8.57
C GLY A 110 14.56 -13.12 9.83
N VAL A 111 13.57 -12.55 10.53
CA VAL A 111 12.97 -13.19 11.72
C VAL A 111 12.28 -14.52 11.36
N ARG A 112 11.54 -14.57 10.24
CA ARG A 112 10.86 -15.78 9.75
C ARG A 112 11.80 -16.94 9.54
N ARG A 113 12.94 -16.67 8.92
CA ARG A 113 13.88 -17.67 8.42
C ARG A 113 15.01 -18.01 9.40
N CYS A 114 15.16 -17.23 10.47
CA CYS A 114 16.17 -17.52 11.49
C CYS A 114 16.02 -18.93 12.01
N ARG A 115 17.11 -19.74 11.91
CA ARG A 115 17.09 -21.18 12.21
C ARG A 115 17.27 -21.48 13.70
N GLY A 116 17.91 -20.56 14.43
CA GLY A 116 18.18 -20.74 15.86
C GLY A 116 16.96 -20.36 16.73
N PRO A 117 17.02 -20.61 18.03
CA PRO A 117 16.02 -20.18 18.99
C PRO A 117 16.12 -18.69 19.30
N ARG A 118 17.21 -18.05 18.93
CA ARG A 118 17.51 -16.62 19.19
C ARG A 118 18.05 -15.95 17.94
N LEU A 119 17.69 -14.70 17.76
CA LEU A 119 18.29 -13.79 16.78
C LEU A 119 19.18 -12.82 17.55
N GLU A 120 20.49 -12.93 17.35
CA GLU A 120 21.51 -12.14 18.04
C GLU A 120 21.85 -10.90 17.23
N LEU A 121 21.49 -9.73 17.74
CA LEU A 121 21.66 -8.43 17.07
C LEU A 121 22.45 -7.45 17.94
N CYS A 122 23.26 -7.95 18.87
CA CYS A 122 24.06 -7.12 19.81
C CYS A 122 25.01 -6.18 19.06
N GLU A 123 25.65 -6.66 17.99
CA GLU A 123 26.57 -5.85 17.17
C GLU A 123 25.90 -4.66 16.48
N LEU A 124 24.58 -4.77 16.24
CA LEU A 124 23.75 -3.72 15.65
C LEU A 124 23.06 -2.85 16.72
N GLY A 125 23.27 -3.13 18.00
CA GLY A 125 22.66 -2.41 19.12
C GLY A 125 21.23 -2.79 19.44
N PHE A 126 20.68 -3.85 18.83
CA PHE A 126 19.29 -4.30 19.04
C PHE A 126 19.17 -5.44 20.06
N GLY A 127 20.28 -6.00 20.58
CA GLY A 127 20.28 -7.05 21.60
C GLY A 127 19.97 -8.44 21.07
N VAL A 128 19.40 -9.30 21.94
CA VAL A 128 19.06 -10.69 21.61
C VAL A 128 17.55 -10.90 21.69
N HIS A 129 16.97 -11.50 20.67
CA HIS A 129 15.53 -11.71 20.55
C HIS A 129 15.18 -13.20 20.51
N ASP A 130 14.13 -13.58 21.24
CA ASP A 130 13.53 -14.91 21.16
C ASP A 130 12.78 -15.09 19.84
N VAL A 131 13.04 -16.17 19.12
CA VAL A 131 12.35 -16.55 17.88
C VAL A 131 11.91 -18.02 17.88
N THR A 132 11.71 -18.60 19.07
CA THR A 132 11.33 -20.00 19.24
C THR A 132 9.90 -20.30 18.81
N THR A 133 8.97 -19.37 19.04
CA THR A 133 7.55 -19.53 18.74
C THR A 133 7.08 -18.50 17.71
N ILE A 134 5.95 -18.75 17.07
CA ILE A 134 5.30 -17.77 16.17
C ILE A 134 4.99 -16.46 16.90
N ALA A 135 4.53 -16.53 18.16
CA ALA A 135 4.24 -15.34 18.96
C ALA A 135 5.52 -14.53 19.24
N ALA A 136 6.62 -15.22 19.61
CA ALA A 136 7.92 -14.58 19.80
C ALA A 136 8.44 -13.94 18.52
N ARG A 137 8.35 -14.64 17.37
CA ARG A 137 8.73 -14.09 16.06
C ARG A 137 7.91 -12.83 15.70
N ARG A 138 6.58 -12.83 15.93
CA ARG A 138 5.75 -11.64 15.71
C ARG A 138 6.20 -10.46 16.57
N LEU A 139 6.42 -10.71 17.86
CA LEU A 139 6.88 -9.68 18.78
C LEU A 139 8.23 -9.12 18.36
N THR A 140 9.18 -9.99 18.03
CA THR A 140 10.51 -9.60 17.55
C THR A 140 10.42 -8.74 16.29
N ALA A 141 9.69 -9.20 15.27
CA ALA A 141 9.52 -8.45 14.02
C ALA A 141 8.88 -7.08 14.26
N SER A 142 7.79 -7.01 15.05
CA SER A 142 7.13 -5.73 15.36
C SER A 142 8.01 -4.78 16.15
N THR A 143 8.79 -5.29 17.11
CA THR A 143 9.74 -4.50 17.90
C THR A 143 10.83 -3.91 17.02
N LEU A 144 11.48 -4.73 16.18
CA LEU A 144 12.54 -4.29 15.28
C LEU A 144 12.02 -3.28 14.25
N ILE A 145 10.87 -3.53 13.64
CA ILE A 145 10.22 -2.59 12.72
C ILE A 145 9.97 -1.24 13.40
N SER A 146 9.46 -1.24 14.63
CA SER A 146 9.19 -0.01 15.38
C SER A 146 10.45 0.80 15.67
N GLN A 147 11.55 0.13 15.97
CA GLN A 147 12.83 0.77 16.26
C GLN A 147 13.48 1.34 14.99
N VAL A 148 13.37 0.64 13.87
CA VAL A 148 14.02 1.00 12.60
C VAL A 148 13.18 2.01 11.79
N LYS A 149 11.86 2.05 11.97
CA LYS A 149 10.93 2.85 11.17
C LYS A 149 11.31 4.34 11.03
N TYR A 150 11.82 4.94 12.09
CA TYR A 150 12.06 6.38 12.15
C TYR A 150 13.52 6.78 11.88
N LEU A 151 14.40 5.84 11.56
CA LEU A 151 15.74 6.12 11.05
C LEU A 151 15.68 6.84 9.69
N ALA A 152 16.76 7.54 9.36
CA ALA A 152 16.91 8.12 8.02
C ALA A 152 16.77 7.02 6.94
N PRO A 153 16.22 7.31 5.75
CA PRO A 153 15.88 6.28 4.76
C PRO A 153 17.03 5.33 4.39
N GLU A 154 18.24 5.85 4.22
CA GLU A 154 19.44 5.04 3.91
C GLU A 154 19.86 4.17 5.11
N GLU A 155 19.92 4.77 6.31
CA GLU A 155 20.22 4.08 7.54
C GLU A 155 19.18 2.98 7.84
N ARG A 156 17.89 3.29 7.66
CA ARG A 156 16.79 2.34 7.79
C ARG A 156 16.97 1.12 6.87
N SER A 157 17.28 1.38 5.61
CA SER A 157 17.44 0.32 4.61
C SER A 157 18.69 -0.52 4.86
N SER A 158 19.80 0.11 5.28
CA SER A 158 21.05 -0.61 5.63
C SER A 158 20.87 -1.43 6.90
N THR A 159 20.27 -0.87 7.95
CA THR A 159 19.98 -1.57 9.20
C THR A 159 19.07 -2.78 8.98
N ALA A 160 17.99 -2.62 8.22
CA ALA A 160 17.08 -3.73 7.92
C ALA A 160 17.79 -4.87 7.16
N ARG A 161 18.65 -4.53 6.20
CA ARG A 161 19.47 -5.53 5.50
C ARG A 161 20.47 -6.22 6.44
N SER A 162 21.10 -5.48 7.33
CA SER A 162 22.01 -6.06 8.33
C SER A 162 21.28 -7.02 9.26
N ILE A 163 20.10 -6.66 9.75
CA ILE A 163 19.24 -7.56 10.55
C ILE A 163 18.90 -8.83 9.75
N ALA A 164 18.53 -8.71 8.48
CA ALA A 164 18.22 -9.85 7.62
C ALA A 164 19.45 -10.76 7.40
N ASN A 165 20.63 -10.18 7.22
CA ASN A 165 21.88 -10.92 7.03
C ASN A 165 22.29 -11.72 8.29
N MET A 166 22.02 -11.18 9.50
CA MET A 166 22.28 -11.91 10.75
C MET A 166 21.43 -13.18 10.92
N ALA A 167 20.36 -13.34 10.16
CA ALA A 167 19.60 -14.58 10.11
C ALA A 167 20.31 -15.71 9.32
N GLU A 168 21.39 -15.40 8.60
CA GLU A 168 22.23 -16.32 7.81
C GLU A 168 21.43 -17.16 6.79
N VAL A 169 20.41 -16.56 6.17
CA VAL A 169 19.54 -17.25 5.21
C VAL A 169 19.29 -16.38 3.97
N PRO A 170 19.12 -16.98 2.79
CA PRO A 170 18.80 -16.23 1.57
C PRO A 170 17.45 -15.51 1.72
N MET A 171 17.43 -14.23 1.34
CA MET A 171 16.17 -13.47 1.28
C MET A 171 15.38 -13.81 0.01
N PRO A 172 14.03 -13.69 0.04
CA PRO A 172 13.22 -13.90 -1.15
C PRO A 172 13.45 -12.79 -2.17
N HIS A 173 13.41 -13.14 -3.46
CA HIS A 173 13.54 -12.21 -4.59
C HIS A 173 12.21 -11.98 -5.33
N ASN A 174 11.12 -12.56 -4.82
CA ASN A 174 9.83 -12.62 -5.50
C ASN A 174 8.69 -12.04 -4.66
N LEU A 175 8.98 -11.22 -3.66
CA LEU A 175 7.93 -10.57 -2.88
C LEU A 175 7.29 -9.38 -3.60
N MET A 176 8.04 -8.75 -4.51
CA MET A 176 7.57 -7.58 -5.26
C MET A 176 7.29 -7.93 -6.72
N MET A 177 6.37 -7.21 -7.33
CA MET A 177 6.03 -7.39 -8.74
C MET A 177 7.21 -7.09 -9.67
N SER A 178 7.18 -7.68 -10.85
CA SER A 178 8.06 -7.31 -11.95
C SER A 178 7.42 -6.23 -12.84
N SER A 179 8.25 -5.54 -13.63
CA SER A 179 7.79 -4.63 -14.68
C SER A 179 6.86 -5.33 -15.70
N LEU A 180 7.05 -6.63 -15.93
CA LEU A 180 6.15 -7.42 -16.78
C LEU A 180 4.77 -7.63 -16.16
N ASN A 181 4.70 -7.84 -14.84
CA ASN A 181 3.44 -7.95 -14.13
C ASN A 181 2.62 -6.66 -14.29
N LEU A 182 3.24 -5.48 -14.14
CA LEU A 182 2.55 -4.20 -14.32
C LEU A 182 1.93 -4.04 -15.71
N ARG A 183 2.68 -4.39 -16.75
CA ARG A 183 2.18 -4.36 -18.14
C ARG A 183 1.00 -5.32 -18.34
N SER A 184 1.07 -6.51 -17.74
CA SER A 184 -0.02 -7.49 -17.80
C SER A 184 -1.25 -7.00 -17.07
N MET A 185 -1.12 -6.47 -15.85
CA MET A 185 -2.22 -5.90 -15.07
C MET A 185 -2.92 -4.77 -15.83
N ARG A 186 -2.13 -3.90 -16.46
CA ARG A 186 -2.67 -2.79 -17.25
C ARG A 186 -3.48 -3.27 -18.45
N LYS A 187 -3.01 -4.31 -19.17
CA LYS A 187 -3.77 -4.96 -20.26
C LYS A 187 -5.06 -5.61 -19.79
N MET A 188 -5.11 -6.05 -18.54
CA MET A 188 -6.31 -6.63 -17.92
C MET A 188 -7.26 -5.57 -17.31
N GLY A 189 -7.04 -4.28 -17.59
CA GLY A 189 -7.92 -3.19 -17.19
C GLY A 189 -7.66 -2.62 -15.80
N MET A 190 -6.58 -3.00 -15.13
CA MET A 190 -6.19 -2.41 -13.84
C MET A 190 -5.51 -1.05 -14.07
N ALA A 191 -5.68 -0.12 -13.14
CA ALA A 191 -4.97 1.16 -13.15
C ALA A 191 -3.67 1.06 -12.34
N ILE A 192 -2.62 1.75 -12.80
CA ILE A 192 -1.34 1.84 -12.09
C ILE A 192 -1.11 3.30 -11.69
N GLY A 193 -0.72 3.52 -10.43
CA GLY A 193 -0.35 4.80 -9.87
C GLY A 193 1.05 4.77 -9.24
N ALA A 194 1.61 5.94 -8.95
CA ALA A 194 2.92 6.06 -8.33
C ALA A 194 2.83 6.09 -6.80
N HIS A 195 3.86 5.52 -6.12
CA HIS A 195 3.97 5.47 -4.66
C HIS A 195 5.41 5.75 -4.21
N THR A 196 6.04 6.76 -4.84
CA THR A 196 7.48 7.08 -4.71
C THR A 196 8.42 5.98 -5.22
N VAL A 197 9.73 6.18 -5.11
CA VAL A 197 10.72 5.16 -5.47
C VAL A 197 10.95 4.21 -4.28
N TRP A 198 11.39 4.74 -3.13
CA TRP A 198 11.83 3.96 -1.97
C TRP A 198 10.88 4.03 -0.76
N HIS A 199 9.65 4.43 -0.98
CA HIS A 199 8.60 4.52 0.06
C HIS A 199 9.06 5.27 1.33
N PRO A 200 9.64 6.48 1.21
CA PRO A 200 10.04 7.28 2.37
C PRO A 200 8.82 7.98 2.99
N ILE A 201 8.96 8.40 4.25
CA ILE A 201 8.09 9.40 4.85
C ILE A 201 8.49 10.75 4.25
N LEU A 202 7.68 11.31 3.35
CA LEU A 202 8.02 12.53 2.60
C LEU A 202 8.30 13.71 3.52
N ALA A 203 7.60 13.81 4.65
CA ALA A 203 7.82 14.87 5.64
C ALA A 203 9.21 14.82 6.33
N LYS A 204 9.98 13.74 6.12
CA LYS A 204 11.35 13.57 6.67
C LYS A 204 12.44 13.84 5.64
N LEU A 205 12.07 14.12 4.40
CA LEU A 205 12.98 14.47 3.33
C LEU A 205 13.06 15.98 3.14
N ASP A 206 14.16 16.43 2.55
CA ASP A 206 14.19 17.80 2.05
C ASP A 206 13.30 17.95 0.80
N THR A 207 13.04 19.19 0.40
CA THR A 207 12.14 19.51 -0.70
C THR A 207 12.60 18.93 -2.06
N HIS A 208 13.91 18.87 -2.28
CA HIS A 208 14.48 18.34 -3.52
C HIS A 208 14.38 16.82 -3.55
N GLU A 209 14.74 16.14 -2.47
CA GLU A 209 14.66 14.69 -2.33
C GLU A 209 13.21 14.21 -2.47
N ALA A 210 12.28 14.87 -1.77
CA ALA A 210 10.86 14.54 -1.86
C ALA A 210 10.32 14.68 -3.31
N ARG A 211 10.73 15.75 -4.02
CA ARG A 211 10.34 15.95 -5.41
C ARG A 211 10.92 14.89 -6.34
N GLU A 212 12.18 14.48 -6.12
CA GLU A 212 12.80 13.43 -6.92
C GLU A 212 12.15 12.07 -6.67
N GLU A 213 11.86 11.70 -5.43
CA GLU A 213 11.12 10.48 -5.08
C GLU A 213 9.76 10.38 -5.82
N ILE A 214 9.01 11.49 -5.88
CA ILE A 214 7.72 11.54 -6.54
C ILE A 214 7.90 11.51 -8.07
N SER A 215 8.79 12.34 -8.61
CA SER A 215 8.95 12.49 -10.06
C SER A 215 9.64 11.30 -10.72
N ALA A 216 10.65 10.72 -10.07
CA ALA A 216 11.34 9.55 -10.60
C ALA A 216 10.43 8.32 -10.64
N SER A 217 9.60 8.09 -9.60
CA SER A 217 8.63 7.00 -9.62
C SER A 217 7.63 7.14 -10.79
N LYS A 218 7.15 8.35 -11.04
CA LYS A 218 6.28 8.64 -12.19
C LYS A 218 6.96 8.30 -13.50
N ARG A 219 8.17 8.86 -13.74
CA ARG A 219 8.95 8.62 -14.98
C ARG A 219 9.23 7.14 -15.22
N MET A 220 9.57 6.39 -14.14
CA MET A 220 9.84 4.96 -14.24
C MET A 220 8.59 4.20 -14.68
N LEU A 221 7.44 4.46 -14.08
CA LEU A 221 6.18 3.81 -14.45
C LEU A 221 5.74 4.18 -15.86
N GLU A 222 5.85 5.44 -16.25
CA GLU A 222 5.55 5.89 -17.62
C GLU A 222 6.47 5.21 -18.65
N GLY A 223 7.74 5.02 -18.31
CA GLY A 223 8.69 4.24 -19.13
C GLY A 223 8.32 2.76 -19.24
N ILE A 224 7.84 2.13 -18.17
CA ILE A 224 7.39 0.75 -18.17
C ILE A 224 6.09 0.58 -18.97
N LEU A 225 5.10 1.46 -18.73
CA LEU A 225 3.75 1.33 -19.27
C LEU A 225 3.57 1.95 -20.66
N GLN A 226 4.46 2.87 -21.05
CA GLN A 226 4.37 3.67 -22.28
C GLN A 226 3.05 4.49 -22.36
N GLU A 227 2.57 4.94 -21.19
CA GLU A 227 1.40 5.81 -21.04
C GLU A 227 1.56 6.74 -19.83
N PRO A 228 0.82 7.88 -19.75
CA PRO A 228 0.88 8.78 -18.61
C PRO A 228 0.39 8.14 -17.32
N VAL A 229 1.13 8.32 -16.21
CA VAL A 229 0.72 7.93 -14.86
C VAL A 229 0.11 9.13 -14.14
N LYS A 230 -1.17 9.03 -13.79
CA LYS A 230 -2.01 10.15 -13.35
C LYS A 230 -2.38 10.13 -11.87
N LEU A 231 -2.15 9.02 -11.18
CA LEU A 231 -2.54 8.83 -9.79
C LEU A 231 -1.32 8.65 -8.90
N PHE A 232 -1.40 9.20 -7.70
CA PHE A 232 -0.36 9.10 -6.68
C PHE A 232 -0.95 8.61 -5.34
N ALA A 233 -0.19 7.84 -4.57
CA ALA A 233 -0.47 7.56 -3.16
C ALA A 233 0.70 8.05 -2.29
N TYR A 234 0.39 8.76 -1.21
CA TYR A 234 1.42 9.19 -0.27
C TYR A 234 1.88 8.01 0.58
N PRO A 235 3.20 7.70 0.66
CA PRO A 235 3.73 6.68 1.57
C PRO A 235 3.31 6.92 3.02
N ASN A 236 2.83 5.88 3.71
CA ASN A 236 2.16 5.94 5.01
C ASN A 236 0.89 6.82 5.02
N GLY A 237 0.91 7.96 4.36
CA GLY A 237 -0.22 8.74 3.89
C GLY A 237 -1.02 9.53 4.92
N LYS A 238 -0.50 9.77 6.14
CA LYS A 238 -1.16 10.57 7.16
C LYS A 238 -0.84 12.04 6.99
N PRO A 239 -1.82 12.92 6.71
CA PRO A 239 -1.61 14.35 6.55
C PRO A 239 -1.00 15.00 7.80
N GLY A 240 -0.03 15.88 7.60
CA GLY A 240 0.68 16.57 8.68
C GLY A 240 1.81 15.77 9.33
N ASP A 241 1.75 14.44 9.30
CA ASP A 241 2.76 13.56 9.88
C ASP A 241 3.69 12.96 8.80
N ASP A 242 3.11 12.35 7.76
CA ASP A 242 3.87 11.63 6.72
C ASP A 242 4.12 12.48 5.48
N TYR A 243 3.24 13.43 5.21
CA TYR A 243 3.39 14.43 4.16
C TYR A 243 2.78 15.77 4.57
N LEU A 244 3.25 16.85 3.95
CA LEU A 244 2.91 18.23 4.26
C LEU A 244 2.25 18.93 3.06
N PRO A 245 1.64 20.13 3.19
CA PRO A 245 1.04 20.87 2.08
C PRO A 245 2.02 21.20 0.93
N VAL A 246 3.31 21.25 1.18
CA VAL A 246 4.32 21.39 0.12
C VAL A 246 4.32 20.18 -0.81
N HIS A 247 4.12 18.96 -0.28
CA HIS A 247 4.09 17.74 -1.08
C HIS A 247 2.82 17.64 -1.93
N THR A 248 1.67 18.10 -1.43
CA THR A 248 0.44 18.15 -2.24
C THR A 248 0.58 19.13 -3.42
N ARG A 249 1.28 20.25 -3.21
CA ARG A 249 1.63 21.16 -4.33
C ARG A 249 2.56 20.51 -5.33
N MET A 250 3.60 19.79 -4.87
CA MET A 250 4.52 19.05 -5.76
C MET A 250 3.80 18.03 -6.63
N VAL A 251 2.91 17.22 -6.03
CA VAL A 251 2.11 16.22 -6.75
C VAL A 251 1.27 16.88 -7.85
N ARG A 252 0.66 18.03 -7.55
CA ARG A 252 -0.11 18.81 -8.52
C ARG A 252 0.78 19.39 -9.63
N GLU A 253 1.93 19.97 -9.29
CA GLU A 253 2.91 20.50 -10.26
C GLU A 253 3.51 19.44 -11.17
N LEU A 254 3.64 18.20 -10.67
CA LEU A 254 4.09 17.04 -11.42
C LEU A 254 2.98 16.43 -12.30
N ALA A 255 1.85 17.13 -12.44
CA ALA A 255 0.74 16.75 -13.30
C ALA A 255 0.14 15.38 -12.97
N PHE A 256 -0.04 15.07 -11.69
CA PHE A 256 -0.96 14.04 -11.27
C PHE A 256 -2.39 14.61 -11.24
N ASP A 257 -3.36 13.81 -11.65
CA ASP A 257 -4.77 14.22 -11.67
C ASP A 257 -5.39 14.13 -10.27
N ALA A 258 -4.91 13.19 -9.44
CA ALA A 258 -5.35 13.02 -8.05
C ALA A 258 -4.32 12.24 -7.21
N ALA A 259 -4.45 12.38 -5.89
CA ALA A 259 -3.67 11.60 -4.94
C ALA A 259 -4.53 11.12 -3.77
N VAL A 260 -4.14 9.97 -3.20
CA VAL A 260 -4.84 9.33 -2.08
C VAL A 260 -4.01 9.37 -0.81
N SER A 261 -4.68 9.61 0.32
CA SER A 261 -4.12 9.58 1.67
C SER A 261 -4.55 8.32 2.43
N THR A 262 -4.16 8.20 3.69
CA THR A 262 -4.68 7.16 4.60
C THR A 262 -5.64 7.74 5.65
N SER A 263 -6.08 9.00 5.49
CA SER A 263 -7.12 9.59 6.32
C SER A 263 -8.41 8.79 6.19
N PRO A 264 -9.03 8.34 7.30
CA PRO A 264 -10.29 7.62 7.22
C PRO A 264 -11.42 8.56 6.83
N GLY A 265 -12.27 8.15 5.87
CA GLY A 265 -13.41 8.94 5.44
C GLY A 265 -13.83 8.64 4.00
N VAL A 266 -14.68 9.50 3.48
CA VAL A 266 -15.17 9.48 2.10
C VAL A 266 -14.93 10.83 1.44
N ALA A 267 -14.77 10.81 0.13
CA ALA A 267 -14.66 11.99 -0.68
C ALA A 267 -16.03 12.43 -1.20
N ASP A 268 -16.25 13.74 -1.31
CA ASP A 268 -17.34 14.37 -2.04
C ASP A 268 -16.80 15.45 -3.00
N ALA A 269 -17.70 16.21 -3.64
CA ALA A 269 -17.32 17.23 -4.61
C ALA A 269 -16.47 18.38 -4.02
N GLY A 270 -16.47 18.56 -2.69
CA GLY A 270 -15.66 19.56 -1.99
C GLY A 270 -14.30 19.05 -1.49
N THR A 271 -14.03 17.75 -1.60
CA THR A 271 -12.78 17.15 -1.13
C THR A 271 -11.60 17.52 -2.05
N ASP A 272 -10.46 17.89 -1.46
CA ASP A 272 -9.23 18.10 -2.25
C ASP A 272 -8.80 16.78 -2.92
N VAL A 273 -8.84 16.79 -4.25
CA VAL A 273 -8.48 15.59 -5.05
C VAL A 273 -7.02 15.15 -4.88
N MET A 274 -6.16 16.03 -4.34
CA MET A 274 -4.78 15.68 -4.02
C MET A 274 -4.62 15.03 -2.64
N GLN A 275 -5.73 14.78 -1.92
CA GLN A 275 -5.72 14.19 -0.58
C GLN A 275 -6.96 13.32 -0.33
N LEU A 276 -7.38 12.53 -1.31
CA LEU A 276 -8.58 11.69 -1.22
C LEU A 276 -8.48 10.70 -0.05
N PRO A 277 -9.46 10.65 0.85
CA PRO A 277 -9.45 9.77 2.01
C PRO A 277 -9.68 8.31 1.61
N ARG A 278 -9.16 7.39 2.41
CA ARG A 278 -9.31 5.95 2.20
C ARG A 278 -9.79 5.24 3.47
N PHE A 279 -10.44 4.10 3.28
CA PHE A 279 -10.93 3.22 4.33
C PHE A 279 -10.20 1.87 4.28
N THR A 280 -9.70 1.40 5.42
CA THR A 280 -9.02 0.12 5.52
C THR A 280 -9.98 -0.98 5.98
N PRO A 281 -10.27 -2.00 5.13
CA PRO A 281 -11.25 -3.05 5.40
C PRO A 281 -10.64 -4.22 6.18
N TRP A 282 -10.43 -4.07 7.49
CA TRP A 282 -9.80 -5.10 8.34
C TRP A 282 -10.77 -6.07 8.98
N ASP A 283 -12.07 -5.97 8.68
CA ASP A 283 -13.09 -6.72 9.38
C ASP A 283 -13.29 -8.12 8.79
N ARG A 284 -13.26 -9.13 9.65
CA ARG A 284 -13.41 -10.53 9.28
C ARG A 284 -14.87 -11.01 9.25
N THR A 285 -15.81 -10.19 9.70
CA THR A 285 -17.24 -10.51 9.72
C THR A 285 -18.05 -9.46 8.97
N ARG A 286 -19.04 -9.93 8.20
CA ARG A 286 -19.91 -9.07 7.38
C ARG A 286 -20.62 -7.97 8.17
N PRO A 287 -21.22 -8.23 9.37
CA PRO A 287 -21.88 -7.17 10.14
C PRO A 287 -20.92 -6.08 10.60
N ARG A 288 -19.73 -6.46 11.08
CA ARG A 288 -18.73 -5.50 11.57
C ARG A 288 -18.16 -4.66 10.43
N PHE A 289 -17.85 -5.29 9.29
CA PHE A 289 -17.44 -4.58 8.07
C PHE A 289 -18.50 -3.56 7.65
N GLY A 290 -19.77 -3.97 7.57
CA GLY A 290 -20.88 -3.11 7.19
C GLY A 290 -21.06 -1.92 8.15
N LEU A 291 -21.01 -2.13 9.47
CA LEU A 291 -21.14 -1.07 10.46
C LEU A 291 -19.99 -0.05 10.38
N ARG A 292 -18.74 -0.50 10.24
CA ARG A 292 -17.58 0.39 10.09
C ARG A 292 -17.64 1.17 8.79
N LEU A 293 -18.01 0.53 7.70
CA LEU A 293 -18.15 1.19 6.41
C LEU A 293 -19.30 2.21 6.43
N ALA A 294 -20.43 1.90 7.07
CA ALA A 294 -21.54 2.85 7.25
C ALA A 294 -21.13 4.05 8.13
N ALA A 295 -20.31 3.82 9.16
CA ALA A 295 -19.74 4.91 9.97
C ALA A 295 -18.78 5.77 9.12
N ASN A 296 -17.92 5.15 8.30
CA ASN A 296 -17.00 5.83 7.41
C ASN A 296 -17.73 6.72 6.38
N LEU A 297 -18.88 6.26 5.86
CA LEU A 297 -19.72 7.02 4.92
C LEU A 297 -20.26 8.34 5.50
N ARG A 298 -20.27 8.50 6.84
CA ARG A 298 -20.69 9.74 7.49
C ARG A 298 -19.55 10.73 7.68
N ASN A 299 -18.31 10.28 7.55
CA ASN A 299 -17.10 11.08 7.74
C ASN A 299 -16.62 11.62 6.39
N VAL A 300 -17.15 12.75 5.94
CA VAL A 300 -16.65 13.46 4.77
C VAL A 300 -15.42 14.27 5.18
N VAL A 301 -14.33 14.11 4.43
CA VAL A 301 -13.05 14.78 4.74
C VAL A 301 -12.84 15.94 3.77
N HIS A 302 -12.69 17.14 4.34
CA HIS A 302 -12.25 18.35 3.64
C HIS A 302 -10.91 18.78 4.25
N HIS A 303 -9.83 18.76 3.46
CA HIS A 303 -8.48 19.19 3.84
C HIS A 303 -8.20 20.63 3.37
#